data_aaf64faa577d82345f00f20b3b2d63a5
#
_entry.id   aaf64faa577d82345f00f20b3b2d63a5
#
_cell.length_a   1.000
_cell.length_b   1.000
_cell.length_c   1.000
_cell.angle_alpha   90.00
_cell.angle_beta   90.00
_cell.angle_gamma   90.00
#
_symmetry.space_group_name_H-M   'P 1'
#
loop_
_entity.id
_entity.type
_entity.pdbx_description
1 polymer ?
#
loop_
_entity_poly.entity_id
_entity_poly.type
_entity_poly.pdbx_seq_one_letter_code
_entity_poly.pdbx_strand_id
1 'polypeptide(L)'
;MSLNIKREKEATSEMNVPAIIIEDLQKKFEDVTAVDGVSLQVPEGELFGLLGPNGAGKTTIINILCGLIPPTSGSCRVGGFDVQKQKSKIKDIIGVCPQETAIYPYLTGSENVELFGNLYTMNKQTLVTRRAMLFEKMGLTHDAKRRAEKYSGGMKRRLSLVLSLINDPRIAFLDEPTVAMDPQSRHAVWDFIKELKPQKKTIILTTHYLEEAEALCDRVGIIDHGKLIALDSPNELISNNNVKNLEEVFIKLTGRRIREEV
;
A
#
# COMPACT_ATOMS: atom_id res chain seq x y z
N MET A 1 -9.69 -21.22 44.00
CA MET A 1 -9.18 -19.90 43.53
C MET A 1 -8.06 -20.01 42.48
N SER A 2 -7.57 -21.21 42.13
CA SER A 2 -6.43 -21.41 41.20
C SER A 2 -6.80 -21.82 39.78
N LEU A 3 -8.07 -21.99 39.46
CA LEU A 3 -8.54 -22.39 38.12
C LEU A 3 -8.94 -21.22 37.21
N ASN A 4 -9.19 -20.02 37.77
CA ASN A 4 -9.55 -18.83 36.98
C ASN A 4 -8.33 -18.09 36.40
N ILE A 5 -7.16 -18.22 37.00
CA ILE A 5 -5.94 -17.52 36.55
C ILE A 5 -5.34 -18.17 35.29
N LYS A 6 -5.62 -19.47 35.04
CA LYS A 6 -5.16 -20.15 33.81
C LYS A 6 -6.01 -19.82 32.61
N ARG A 7 -7.32 -19.55 32.76
CA ARG A 7 -8.21 -19.17 31.64
C ARG A 7 -8.02 -17.74 31.17
N GLU A 8 -7.60 -16.81 32.03
CA GLU A 8 -7.29 -15.43 31.64
C GLU A 8 -5.93 -15.28 30.93
N LYS A 9 -4.99 -16.22 31.11
CA LYS A 9 -3.70 -16.24 30.39
C LYS A 9 -3.79 -16.93 29.02
N GLU A 10 -4.81 -17.73 28.76
CA GLU A 10 -5.05 -18.34 27.44
C GLU A 10 -5.89 -17.46 26.51
N ALA A 11 -6.55 -16.42 27.03
CA ALA A 11 -7.36 -15.48 26.25
C ALA A 11 -6.57 -14.29 25.64
N THR A 12 -5.25 -14.21 25.86
CA THR A 12 -4.39 -13.09 25.42
C THR A 12 -3.28 -13.47 24.44
N SER A 13 -3.40 -14.61 23.75
CA SER A 13 -2.58 -14.90 22.57
C SER A 13 -3.44 -15.33 21.40
N GLU A 14 -4.35 -14.49 20.94
CA GLU A 14 -4.60 -14.43 19.50
C GLU A 14 -3.24 -14.08 18.91
N MET A 15 -2.53 -15.09 18.41
CA MET A 15 -1.29 -14.87 17.65
C MET A 15 -1.69 -13.95 16.48
N ASN A 16 -1.30 -12.68 16.57
CA ASN A 16 -1.52 -11.67 15.55
C ASN A 16 -0.69 -12.10 14.34
N VAL A 17 -1.29 -12.96 13.49
CA VAL A 17 -0.60 -13.49 12.31
C VAL A 17 -0.32 -12.31 11.41
N PRO A 18 0.95 -12.02 11.07
CA PRO A 18 1.26 -10.90 10.22
C PRO A 18 0.50 -10.97 8.89
N ALA A 19 -0.08 -9.86 8.45
CA ALA A 19 -0.73 -9.76 7.15
C ALA A 19 0.28 -9.98 6.01
N ILE A 20 1.54 -9.56 6.23
CA ILE A 20 2.63 -9.74 5.27
C ILE A 20 3.85 -10.26 6.00
N ILE A 21 4.50 -11.26 5.40
CA ILE A 21 5.80 -11.79 5.84
C ILE A 21 6.70 -11.82 4.62
N ILE A 22 7.88 -11.24 4.74
CA ILE A 22 8.96 -11.28 3.74
C ILE A 22 10.20 -11.83 4.43
N GLU A 23 10.82 -12.86 3.85
CA GLU A 23 12.01 -13.54 4.39
C GLU A 23 13.09 -13.64 3.32
N ASP A 24 14.21 -12.95 3.53
CA ASP A 24 15.40 -12.93 2.68
C ASP A 24 15.06 -12.74 1.18
N LEU A 25 14.16 -11.79 0.91
CA LEU A 25 13.65 -11.57 -0.43
C LEU A 25 14.73 -11.01 -1.34
N GLN A 26 14.97 -11.68 -2.47
CA GLN A 26 15.85 -11.19 -3.51
C GLN A 26 15.13 -11.14 -4.86
N LYS A 27 15.42 -10.11 -5.64
CA LYS A 27 14.99 -10.00 -7.03
C LYS A 27 16.09 -9.45 -7.91
N LYS A 28 16.49 -10.23 -8.89
CA LYS A 28 17.43 -9.84 -9.95
C LYS A 28 16.73 -9.79 -11.29
N PHE A 29 17.02 -8.78 -12.08
CA PHE A 29 16.64 -8.62 -13.46
C PHE A 29 17.94 -8.49 -14.24
N GLU A 30 18.29 -9.50 -15.05
CA GLU A 30 19.57 -9.53 -15.76
C GLU A 30 20.75 -9.14 -14.86
N ASP A 31 21.35 -7.97 -15.09
CA ASP A 31 22.51 -7.46 -14.33
C ASP A 31 22.11 -6.58 -13.12
N VAL A 32 20.81 -6.29 -12.92
CA VAL A 32 20.36 -5.39 -11.87
C VAL A 32 19.74 -6.18 -10.71
N THR A 33 20.31 -6.01 -9.50
CA THR A 33 19.69 -6.50 -8.27
C THR A 33 18.73 -5.44 -7.73
N ALA A 34 17.43 -5.63 -8.00
CA ALA A 34 16.39 -4.69 -7.61
C ALA A 34 15.95 -4.83 -6.14
N VAL A 35 16.08 -6.04 -5.56
CA VAL A 35 15.83 -6.32 -4.13
C VAL A 35 16.93 -7.26 -3.66
N ASP A 36 17.54 -6.97 -2.51
CA ASP A 36 18.72 -7.65 -2.01
C ASP A 36 18.60 -7.99 -0.52
N GLY A 37 18.01 -9.15 -0.22
CA GLY A 37 17.93 -9.71 1.13
C GLY A 37 16.95 -8.98 2.07
N VAL A 38 15.83 -8.49 1.54
CA VAL A 38 14.83 -7.79 2.38
C VAL A 38 14.05 -8.78 3.23
N SER A 39 14.00 -8.53 4.55
CA SER A 39 13.19 -9.26 5.52
C SER A 39 12.39 -8.29 6.37
N LEU A 40 11.06 -8.45 6.42
CA LEU A 40 10.17 -7.66 7.27
C LEU A 40 8.82 -8.36 7.48
N GLN A 41 8.10 -7.91 8.49
CA GLN A 41 6.74 -8.36 8.77
C GLN A 41 5.82 -7.14 9.00
N VAL A 42 4.59 -7.23 8.48
CA VAL A 42 3.55 -6.23 8.67
C VAL A 42 2.36 -6.88 9.38
N PRO A 43 2.02 -6.47 10.60
CA PRO A 43 0.82 -6.89 11.32
C PRO A 43 -0.48 -6.60 10.56
N GLU A 44 -1.55 -7.31 10.89
CA GLU A 44 -2.90 -6.98 10.40
C GLU A 44 -3.36 -5.61 10.93
N GLY A 45 -4.00 -4.83 10.06
CA GLY A 45 -4.55 -3.51 10.40
C GLY A 45 -3.51 -2.38 10.46
N GLU A 46 -2.25 -2.65 10.16
CA GLU A 46 -1.19 -1.65 10.13
C GLU A 46 -1.20 -0.86 8.82
N LEU A 47 -0.94 0.44 8.89
CA LEU A 47 -0.57 1.27 7.75
C LEU A 47 0.95 1.36 7.70
N PHE A 48 1.54 0.58 6.79
CA PHE A 48 2.98 0.42 6.63
C PHE A 48 3.50 1.16 5.41
N GLY A 49 4.55 1.97 5.58
CA GLY A 49 5.22 2.72 4.52
C GLY A 49 6.49 2.03 4.02
N LEU A 50 6.63 1.85 2.70
CA LEU A 50 7.91 1.57 2.06
C LEU A 50 8.46 2.87 1.46
N LEU A 51 9.48 3.42 2.11
CA LEU A 51 10.06 4.71 1.81
C LEU A 51 11.39 4.56 1.10
N GLY A 52 11.66 5.38 0.10
CA GLY A 52 12.93 5.38 -0.61
C GLY A 52 12.87 6.10 -1.95
N PRO A 53 14.02 6.38 -2.58
CA PRO A 53 14.08 7.06 -3.86
C PRO A 53 13.52 6.19 -5.00
N ASN A 54 13.35 6.80 -6.18
CA ASN A 54 13.02 6.08 -7.40
C ASN A 54 14.14 5.07 -7.71
N GLY A 55 13.75 3.85 -8.12
CA GLY A 55 14.68 2.75 -8.34
C GLY A 55 15.18 2.02 -7.08
N ALA A 56 14.74 2.39 -5.87
CA ALA A 56 15.15 1.71 -4.64
C ALA A 56 14.61 0.25 -4.51
N GLY A 57 13.66 -0.17 -5.34
CA GLY A 57 13.07 -1.51 -5.32
C GLY A 57 11.64 -1.59 -4.75
N LYS A 58 11.02 -0.47 -4.34
CA LYS A 58 9.67 -0.41 -3.73
C LYS A 58 8.60 -1.09 -4.60
N THR A 59 8.43 -0.63 -5.83
CA THR A 59 7.45 -1.20 -6.80
C THR A 59 7.75 -2.67 -7.10
N THR A 60 9.03 -3.07 -7.13
CA THR A 60 9.42 -4.48 -7.32
C THR A 60 8.92 -5.34 -6.16
N ILE A 61 9.07 -4.88 -4.91
CA ILE A 61 8.55 -5.58 -3.72
C ILE A 61 7.03 -5.69 -3.81
N ILE A 62 6.30 -4.60 -4.12
CA ILE A 62 4.84 -4.63 -4.31
C ILE A 62 4.44 -5.65 -5.37
N ASN A 63 5.09 -5.64 -6.54
CA ASN A 63 4.77 -6.57 -7.63
C ASN A 63 4.98 -8.04 -7.24
N ILE A 64 5.99 -8.34 -6.42
CA ILE A 64 6.21 -9.70 -5.88
C ILE A 64 5.09 -10.06 -4.90
N LEU A 65 4.74 -9.17 -3.95
CA LEU A 65 3.69 -9.41 -2.97
C LEU A 65 2.31 -9.60 -3.62
N CYS A 66 2.03 -8.89 -4.71
CA CYS A 66 0.82 -9.07 -5.52
C CYS A 66 0.84 -10.34 -6.39
N GLY A 67 1.96 -11.09 -6.43
CA GLY A 67 2.13 -12.28 -7.26
C GLY A 67 2.24 -11.99 -8.77
N LEU A 68 2.53 -10.75 -9.16
CA LEU A 68 2.69 -10.32 -10.56
C LEU A 68 4.03 -10.81 -11.12
N ILE A 69 5.09 -10.74 -10.33
CA ILE A 69 6.43 -11.27 -10.71
C ILE A 69 6.93 -12.23 -9.63
N PRO A 70 7.67 -13.29 -9.99
CA PRO A 70 8.27 -14.19 -9.01
C PRO A 70 9.52 -13.55 -8.38
N PRO A 71 9.85 -13.85 -7.11
CA PRO A 71 11.16 -13.56 -6.54
C PRO A 71 12.26 -14.40 -7.23
N THR A 72 13.52 -13.98 -7.12
CA THR A 72 14.68 -14.78 -7.51
C THR A 72 15.02 -15.79 -6.41
N SER A 73 14.97 -15.35 -5.14
CA SER A 73 15.11 -16.20 -3.94
C SER A 73 14.36 -15.58 -2.77
N GLY A 74 14.32 -16.29 -1.64
CA GLY A 74 13.55 -15.90 -0.46
C GLY A 74 12.10 -16.33 -0.55
N SER A 75 11.32 -15.95 0.46
CA SER A 75 9.90 -16.27 0.55
C SER A 75 9.05 -15.07 0.95
N CYS A 76 7.79 -15.05 0.45
CA CYS A 76 6.80 -14.05 0.85
C CYS A 76 5.44 -14.69 1.08
N ARG A 77 4.73 -14.17 2.09
CA ARG A 77 3.33 -14.52 2.36
C ARG A 77 2.49 -13.26 2.50
N VAL A 78 1.27 -13.31 1.95
CA VAL A 78 0.28 -12.24 2.01
C VAL A 78 -1.04 -12.83 2.49
N GLY A 79 -1.56 -12.33 3.62
CA GLY A 79 -2.75 -12.88 4.27
C GLY A 79 -2.62 -14.36 4.63
N GLY A 80 -1.39 -14.82 4.95
CA GLY A 80 -1.07 -16.23 5.21
C GLY A 80 -0.82 -17.08 3.96
N PHE A 81 -1.05 -16.56 2.74
CA PHE A 81 -0.88 -17.29 1.48
C PHE A 81 0.49 -17.04 0.86
N ASP A 82 1.12 -18.11 0.37
CA ASP A 82 2.40 -18.05 -0.37
C ASP A 82 2.21 -17.37 -1.73
N VAL A 83 3.03 -16.34 -2.03
CA VAL A 83 2.89 -15.49 -3.23
C VAL A 83 3.16 -16.23 -4.54
N GLN A 84 3.87 -17.33 -4.53
CA GLN A 84 4.14 -18.13 -5.72
C GLN A 84 3.11 -19.24 -5.94
N LYS A 85 2.69 -19.90 -4.86
CA LYS A 85 1.87 -21.12 -4.91
C LYS A 85 0.37 -20.83 -4.83
N GLN A 86 -0.05 -19.71 -4.22
CA GLN A 86 -1.46 -19.44 -3.88
C GLN A 86 -1.95 -18.09 -4.43
N LYS A 87 -1.49 -17.72 -5.63
CA LYS A 87 -1.78 -16.42 -6.28
C LYS A 87 -3.27 -16.10 -6.38
N SER A 88 -4.13 -17.10 -6.68
CA SER A 88 -5.57 -16.88 -6.78
C SER A 88 -6.15 -16.40 -5.45
N LYS A 89 -5.78 -17.06 -4.33
CA LYS A 89 -6.26 -16.68 -3.00
C LYS A 89 -5.80 -15.28 -2.58
N ILE A 90 -4.60 -14.88 -3.00
CA ILE A 90 -4.09 -13.54 -2.75
C ILE A 90 -4.92 -12.50 -3.50
N LYS A 91 -5.22 -12.74 -4.79
CA LYS A 91 -6.03 -11.82 -5.60
C LYS A 91 -7.41 -11.54 -5.02
N ASP A 92 -7.99 -12.51 -4.30
CA ASP A 92 -9.32 -12.37 -3.69
C ASP A 92 -9.33 -11.43 -2.47
N ILE A 93 -8.17 -11.23 -1.82
CA ILE A 93 -8.04 -10.47 -0.57
C ILE A 93 -7.30 -9.15 -0.71
N ILE A 94 -6.70 -8.88 -1.87
CA ILE A 94 -5.92 -7.66 -2.10
C ILE A 94 -6.64 -6.67 -3.01
N GLY A 95 -6.29 -5.38 -2.84
CA GLY A 95 -6.54 -4.32 -3.80
C GLY A 95 -5.22 -3.66 -4.16
N VAL A 96 -5.04 -3.30 -5.42
CA VAL A 96 -3.78 -2.73 -5.90
C VAL A 96 -4.05 -1.43 -6.64
N CYS A 97 -3.46 -0.34 -6.15
CA CYS A 97 -3.36 0.92 -6.87
C CYS A 97 -1.93 1.06 -7.40
N PRO A 98 -1.66 0.72 -8.67
CA PRO A 98 -0.32 0.77 -9.23
C PRO A 98 0.13 2.21 -9.46
N GLN A 99 1.44 2.42 -9.62
CA GLN A 99 2.03 3.73 -9.91
C GLN A 99 1.46 4.34 -11.19
N GLU A 100 1.40 3.58 -12.28
CA GLU A 100 0.65 3.95 -13.48
C GLU A 100 -0.84 3.69 -13.30
N THR A 101 -1.67 4.65 -13.67
CA THR A 101 -3.12 4.54 -13.47
C THR A 101 -3.72 3.47 -14.39
N ALA A 102 -4.23 2.37 -13.81
CA ALA A 102 -4.87 1.27 -14.53
C ALA A 102 -6.35 1.58 -14.81
N ILE A 103 -6.61 2.64 -15.58
CA ILE A 103 -7.97 3.08 -15.96
C ILE A 103 -8.19 2.91 -17.46
N TYR A 104 -9.43 2.67 -17.85
CA TYR A 104 -9.84 2.62 -19.25
C TYR A 104 -10.30 4.01 -19.70
N PRO A 105 -9.53 4.73 -20.53
CA PRO A 105 -9.76 6.15 -20.80
C PRO A 105 -11.08 6.44 -21.53
N TYR A 106 -11.54 5.52 -22.35
CA TYR A 106 -12.78 5.68 -23.12
C TYR A 106 -14.06 5.31 -22.36
N LEU A 107 -13.92 4.68 -21.19
CA LEU A 107 -15.02 4.44 -20.27
C LEU A 107 -15.22 5.66 -19.36
N THR A 108 -16.45 5.86 -18.91
CA THR A 108 -16.77 6.82 -17.83
C THR A 108 -16.17 6.35 -16.51
N GLY A 109 -16.10 7.23 -15.51
CA GLY A 109 -15.69 6.82 -14.16
C GLY A 109 -16.55 5.67 -13.62
N SER A 110 -17.88 5.77 -13.79
CA SER A 110 -18.81 4.70 -13.37
C SER A 110 -18.58 3.39 -14.10
N GLU A 111 -18.41 3.42 -15.42
CA GLU A 111 -18.16 2.20 -16.21
C GLU A 111 -16.83 1.54 -15.86
N ASN A 112 -15.79 2.32 -15.55
CA ASN A 112 -14.54 1.78 -15.02
C ASN A 112 -14.80 0.98 -13.75
N VAL A 113 -15.53 1.55 -12.78
CA VAL A 113 -15.85 0.87 -11.52
C VAL A 113 -16.73 -0.35 -11.75
N GLU A 114 -17.72 -0.28 -12.65
CA GLU A 114 -18.57 -1.43 -12.99
C GLU A 114 -17.77 -2.57 -13.62
N LEU A 115 -16.83 -2.26 -14.51
CA LEU A 115 -15.94 -3.25 -15.10
C LEU A 115 -15.13 -4.00 -14.02
N PHE A 116 -14.48 -3.28 -13.11
CA PHE A 116 -13.69 -3.90 -12.04
C PHE A 116 -14.58 -4.67 -11.06
N GLY A 117 -15.74 -4.12 -10.67
CA GLY A 117 -16.68 -4.83 -9.80
C GLY A 117 -17.18 -6.15 -10.41
N ASN A 118 -17.41 -6.17 -11.72
CA ASN A 118 -17.79 -7.39 -12.44
C ASN A 118 -16.64 -8.41 -12.53
N LEU A 119 -15.38 -7.96 -12.71
CA LEU A 119 -14.20 -8.83 -12.67
C LEU A 119 -14.03 -9.50 -11.30
N TYR A 120 -14.40 -8.80 -10.21
CA TYR A 120 -14.45 -9.37 -8.86
C TYR A 120 -15.76 -10.13 -8.56
N THR A 121 -16.63 -10.34 -9.55
CA THR A 121 -17.93 -11.03 -9.38
C THR A 121 -18.79 -10.44 -8.25
N MET A 122 -18.71 -9.13 -8.04
CA MET A 122 -19.46 -8.45 -6.98
C MET A 122 -20.96 -8.46 -7.22
N ASN A 123 -21.72 -8.59 -6.12
CA ASN A 123 -23.17 -8.40 -6.19
C ASN A 123 -23.48 -6.96 -6.64
N LYS A 124 -24.44 -6.82 -7.56
CA LYS A 124 -24.83 -5.54 -8.17
C LYS A 124 -25.20 -4.47 -7.12
N GLN A 125 -25.96 -4.84 -6.10
CA GLN A 125 -26.38 -3.90 -5.04
C GLN A 125 -25.16 -3.41 -4.25
N THR A 126 -24.28 -4.32 -3.85
CA THR A 126 -23.01 -3.99 -3.16
C THR A 126 -22.14 -3.08 -4.01
N LEU A 127 -21.99 -3.39 -5.30
CA LEU A 127 -21.20 -2.57 -6.23
C LEU A 127 -21.74 -1.15 -6.33
N VAL A 128 -23.05 -0.97 -6.49
CA VAL A 128 -23.67 0.36 -6.57
C VAL A 128 -23.43 1.17 -5.28
N THR A 129 -23.65 0.54 -4.12
CA THR A 129 -23.47 1.19 -2.82
C THR A 129 -22.00 1.60 -2.60
N ARG A 130 -21.05 0.69 -2.85
CA ARG A 130 -19.63 0.98 -2.67
C ARG A 130 -19.13 2.02 -3.66
N ARG A 131 -19.56 1.95 -4.93
CA ARG A 131 -19.23 2.99 -5.93
C ARG A 131 -19.66 4.36 -5.46
N ALA A 132 -20.91 4.52 -5.01
CA ALA A 132 -21.43 5.79 -4.54
C ALA A 132 -20.59 6.34 -3.38
N MET A 133 -20.34 5.52 -2.37
CA MET A 133 -19.53 5.87 -1.20
C MET A 133 -18.10 6.27 -1.60
N LEU A 134 -17.41 5.47 -2.42
CA LEU A 134 -16.03 5.76 -2.82
C LEU A 134 -15.93 6.99 -3.71
N PHE A 135 -16.91 7.22 -4.60
CA PHE A 135 -16.96 8.42 -5.43
C PHE A 135 -17.17 9.68 -4.59
N GLU A 136 -18.04 9.62 -3.59
CA GLU A 136 -18.26 10.72 -2.64
C GLU A 136 -16.97 11.04 -1.89
N LYS A 137 -16.33 10.04 -1.29
CA LYS A 137 -15.06 10.17 -0.55
C LYS A 137 -13.92 10.73 -1.40
N MET A 138 -13.88 10.36 -2.70
CA MET A 138 -12.86 10.81 -3.63
C MET A 138 -13.25 12.09 -4.40
N GLY A 139 -14.41 12.69 -4.12
CA GLY A 139 -14.88 13.89 -4.81
C GLY A 139 -15.07 13.68 -6.32
N LEU A 140 -15.49 12.48 -6.74
CA LEU A 140 -15.71 12.12 -8.13
C LEU A 140 -17.20 11.98 -8.52
N THR A 141 -18.13 12.25 -7.61
CA THR A 141 -19.58 12.03 -7.80
C THR A 141 -20.11 12.80 -9.01
N HIS A 142 -19.73 14.06 -9.15
CA HIS A 142 -20.19 14.91 -10.26
C HIS A 142 -19.61 14.50 -11.62
N ASP A 143 -18.44 13.88 -11.63
CA ASP A 143 -17.73 13.45 -12.84
C ASP A 143 -17.96 11.95 -13.17
N ALA A 144 -18.79 11.25 -12.39
CA ALA A 144 -19.03 9.82 -12.51
C ALA A 144 -19.43 9.35 -13.92
N LYS A 145 -20.18 10.18 -14.66
CA LYS A 145 -20.66 9.92 -16.05
C LYS A 145 -19.73 10.49 -17.13
N ARG A 146 -18.66 11.20 -16.75
CA ARG A 146 -17.69 11.76 -17.68
C ARG A 146 -16.66 10.71 -18.06
N ARG A 147 -16.21 10.65 -19.31
CA ARG A 147 -15.15 9.73 -19.76
C ARG A 147 -13.84 10.03 -19.04
N ALA A 148 -13.14 8.97 -18.63
CA ALA A 148 -11.90 9.09 -17.88
C ALA A 148 -10.74 9.71 -18.67
N GLU A 149 -10.78 9.70 -20.00
CA GLU A 149 -9.83 10.46 -20.84
C GLU A 149 -9.83 11.97 -20.52
N LYS A 150 -11.00 12.52 -20.12
CA LYS A 150 -11.21 13.93 -19.79
C LYS A 150 -10.92 14.28 -18.34
N TYR A 151 -10.51 13.31 -17.53
CA TYR A 151 -10.12 13.53 -16.13
C TYR A 151 -8.74 14.19 -16.07
N SER A 152 -8.53 15.08 -15.09
CA SER A 152 -7.19 15.55 -14.74
C SER A 152 -6.32 14.40 -14.21
N GLY A 153 -5.00 14.59 -14.13
CA GLY A 153 -4.09 13.61 -13.56
C GLY A 153 -4.52 13.19 -12.14
N GLY A 154 -4.83 14.16 -11.29
CA GLY A 154 -5.30 13.89 -9.92
C GLY A 154 -6.66 13.17 -9.88
N MET A 155 -7.59 13.49 -10.81
CA MET A 155 -8.86 12.74 -10.90
C MET A 155 -8.64 11.30 -11.36
N LYS A 156 -7.73 11.06 -12.31
CA LYS A 156 -7.35 9.71 -12.74
C LYS A 156 -6.75 8.93 -11.59
N ARG A 157 -5.88 9.55 -10.82
CA ARG A 157 -5.26 8.93 -9.64
C ARG A 157 -6.29 8.56 -8.57
N ARG A 158 -7.23 9.46 -8.26
CA ARG A 158 -8.35 9.19 -7.35
C ARG A 158 -9.26 8.07 -7.85
N LEU A 159 -9.54 8.01 -9.15
CA LEU A 159 -10.29 6.90 -9.75
C LEU A 159 -9.51 5.57 -9.61
N SER A 160 -8.19 5.55 -9.81
CA SER A 160 -7.36 4.36 -9.60
C SER A 160 -7.43 3.85 -8.16
N LEU A 161 -7.45 4.77 -7.17
CA LEU A 161 -7.69 4.42 -5.76
C LEU A 161 -9.08 3.81 -5.54
N VAL A 162 -10.13 4.39 -6.15
CA VAL A 162 -11.48 3.81 -6.09
C VAL A 162 -11.48 2.37 -6.61
N LEU A 163 -10.84 2.14 -7.77
CA LEU A 163 -10.77 0.80 -8.39
C LEU A 163 -10.05 -0.21 -7.49
N SER A 164 -8.97 0.20 -6.83
CA SER A 164 -8.21 -0.67 -5.93
C SER A 164 -8.96 -1.07 -4.65
N LEU A 165 -10.00 -0.32 -4.29
CA LEU A 165 -10.75 -0.51 -3.04
C LEU A 165 -12.18 -0.99 -3.26
N ILE A 166 -12.61 -1.15 -4.52
CA ILE A 166 -14.01 -1.47 -4.83
C ILE A 166 -14.47 -2.82 -4.27
N ASN A 167 -13.59 -3.82 -4.29
CA ASN A 167 -13.86 -5.18 -3.80
C ASN A 167 -13.73 -5.33 -2.27
N ASP A 168 -13.55 -4.22 -1.53
CA ASP A 168 -13.37 -4.22 -0.07
C ASP A 168 -12.19 -5.08 0.43
N PRO A 169 -10.98 -4.90 -0.10
CA PRO A 169 -9.87 -5.79 0.18
C PRO A 169 -9.48 -5.77 1.67
N ARG A 170 -8.91 -6.90 2.16
CA ARG A 170 -8.30 -6.97 3.49
C ARG A 170 -6.95 -6.26 3.52
N ILE A 171 -6.22 -6.30 2.41
CA ILE A 171 -4.89 -5.72 2.25
C ILE A 171 -4.88 -4.84 1.00
N ALA A 172 -4.50 -3.58 1.14
CA ALA A 172 -4.38 -2.64 0.03
C ALA A 172 -2.91 -2.29 -0.22
N PHE A 173 -2.47 -2.44 -1.46
CA PHE A 173 -1.17 -1.99 -1.93
C PHE A 173 -1.36 -0.70 -2.73
N LEU A 174 -0.78 0.40 -2.23
CA LEU A 174 -0.91 1.74 -2.81
C LEU A 174 0.48 2.21 -3.24
N ASP A 175 0.79 2.06 -4.53
CA ASP A 175 2.10 2.43 -5.07
C ASP A 175 2.09 3.90 -5.49
N GLU A 176 2.71 4.76 -4.69
CA GLU A 176 2.78 6.23 -4.85
C GLU A 176 1.41 6.90 -5.06
N PRO A 177 0.42 6.71 -4.16
CA PRO A 177 -0.98 7.05 -4.42
C PRO A 177 -1.26 8.53 -4.64
N THR A 178 -0.37 9.43 -4.21
CA THR A 178 -0.56 10.87 -4.28
C THR A 178 0.39 11.58 -5.23
N VAL A 179 1.18 10.82 -6.01
CA VAL A 179 2.10 11.39 -7.00
C VAL A 179 1.35 12.27 -8.01
N ALA A 180 1.95 13.39 -8.38
CA ALA A 180 1.38 14.38 -9.31
C ALA A 180 0.02 15.00 -8.89
N MET A 181 -0.30 14.98 -7.59
CA MET A 181 -1.44 15.70 -7.04
C MET A 181 -1.01 17.05 -6.47
N ASP A 182 -1.93 18.03 -6.59
CA ASP A 182 -1.80 19.28 -5.84
C ASP A 182 -1.95 19.04 -4.33
N PRO A 183 -1.43 19.93 -3.47
CA PRO A 183 -1.43 19.74 -2.02
C PRO A 183 -2.83 19.47 -1.43
N GLN A 184 -3.86 20.18 -1.90
CA GLN A 184 -5.23 20.01 -1.39
C GLN A 184 -5.79 18.62 -1.74
N SER A 185 -5.61 18.17 -2.98
CA SER A 185 -6.02 16.83 -3.41
C SER A 185 -5.25 15.73 -2.67
N ARG A 186 -3.96 15.95 -2.37
CA ARG A 186 -3.13 15.03 -1.59
C ARG A 186 -3.67 14.86 -0.17
N HIS A 187 -3.96 15.94 0.54
CA HIS A 187 -4.53 15.87 1.89
C HIS A 187 -5.87 15.15 1.93
N ALA A 188 -6.75 15.38 0.95
CA ALA A 188 -8.02 14.65 0.87
C ALA A 188 -7.83 13.13 0.71
N VAL A 189 -6.81 12.69 -0.05
CA VAL A 189 -6.45 11.28 -0.17
C VAL A 189 -5.86 10.75 1.15
N TRP A 190 -5.04 11.53 1.84
CA TRP A 190 -4.49 11.14 3.15
C TRP A 190 -5.59 10.92 4.19
N ASP A 191 -6.55 11.84 4.26
CA ASP A 191 -7.67 11.71 5.18
C ASP A 191 -8.50 10.45 4.88
N PHE A 192 -8.73 10.17 3.61
CA PHE A 192 -9.41 8.94 3.20
C PHE A 192 -8.60 7.68 3.57
N ILE A 193 -7.29 7.66 3.37
CA ILE A 193 -6.44 6.51 3.76
C ILE A 193 -6.51 6.31 5.28
N LYS A 194 -6.49 7.39 6.08
CA LYS A 194 -6.65 7.30 7.53
C LYS A 194 -8.00 6.71 7.94
N GLU A 195 -9.08 6.98 7.20
CA GLU A 195 -10.40 6.39 7.47
C GLU A 195 -10.48 4.87 7.23
N LEU A 196 -9.54 4.29 6.49
CA LEU A 196 -9.48 2.84 6.30
C LEU A 196 -8.89 2.10 7.51
N LYS A 197 -8.09 2.75 8.33
CA LYS A 197 -7.41 2.17 9.50
C LYS A 197 -8.39 1.64 10.56
N PRO A 198 -9.43 2.37 11.00
CA PRO A 198 -10.43 1.85 11.95
C PRO A 198 -11.17 0.59 11.45
N GLN A 199 -11.17 0.35 10.14
CA GLN A 199 -11.78 -0.83 9.51
C GLN A 199 -10.87 -2.06 9.55
N LYS A 200 -9.74 -2.02 10.27
CA LYS A 200 -8.72 -3.08 10.36
C LYS A 200 -8.16 -3.48 8.99
N LYS A 201 -8.12 -2.56 8.03
CA LYS A 201 -7.47 -2.78 6.73
C LYS A 201 -5.97 -2.66 6.89
N THR A 202 -5.23 -3.63 6.37
CA THR A 202 -3.78 -3.51 6.25
C THR A 202 -3.45 -2.73 4.97
N ILE A 203 -2.63 -1.71 5.07
CA ILE A 203 -2.28 -0.86 3.93
C ILE A 203 -0.77 -0.83 3.78
N ILE A 204 -0.29 -1.14 2.59
CA ILE A 204 1.11 -0.98 2.20
C ILE A 204 1.17 0.20 1.25
N LEU A 205 1.81 1.25 1.71
CA LEU A 205 2.00 2.49 0.97
C LEU A 205 3.44 2.60 0.52
N THR A 206 3.71 2.77 -0.78
CA THR A 206 5.02 3.22 -1.20
C THR A 206 5.00 4.72 -1.42
N THR A 207 6.06 5.38 -1.05
CA THR A 207 6.20 6.81 -1.29
C THR A 207 7.66 7.24 -1.30
N HIS A 208 7.93 8.32 -2.00
CA HIS A 208 9.17 9.09 -1.88
C HIS A 208 8.92 10.43 -1.14
N TYR A 209 7.65 10.75 -0.81
CA TYR A 209 7.30 11.90 0.02
C TYR A 209 7.40 11.53 1.50
N LEU A 210 8.41 12.07 2.17
CA LEU A 210 8.70 11.79 3.58
C LEU A 210 7.58 12.28 4.50
N GLU A 211 6.99 13.44 4.18
CA GLU A 211 5.84 14.00 4.89
C GLU A 211 4.61 13.08 4.85
N GLU A 212 4.38 12.39 3.73
CA GLU A 212 3.30 11.42 3.61
C GLU A 212 3.51 10.24 4.56
N ALA A 213 4.73 9.72 4.62
CA ALA A 213 5.08 8.63 5.51
C ALA A 213 4.94 9.02 6.99
N GLU A 214 5.38 10.23 7.38
CA GLU A 214 5.22 10.77 8.74
C GLU A 214 3.75 10.95 9.11
N ALA A 215 2.93 11.46 8.18
CA ALA A 215 1.53 11.78 8.43
C ALA A 215 0.61 10.56 8.51
N LEU A 216 0.95 9.47 7.81
CA LEU A 216 0.07 8.33 7.61
C LEU A 216 0.51 7.05 8.30
N CYS A 217 1.81 6.73 8.25
CA CYS A 217 2.28 5.37 8.55
C CYS A 217 2.46 5.13 10.05
N ASP A 218 2.08 3.92 10.49
CA ASP A 218 2.39 3.44 11.84
C ASP A 218 3.86 3.08 11.96
N ARG A 219 4.39 2.37 10.94
CA ARG A 219 5.80 2.09 10.76
C ARG A 219 6.21 2.32 9.32
N VAL A 220 7.49 2.58 9.13
CA VAL A 220 8.10 2.73 7.81
C VAL A 220 9.33 1.86 7.68
N GLY A 221 9.48 1.23 6.51
CA GLY A 221 10.70 0.58 6.08
C GLY A 221 11.43 1.47 5.07
N ILE A 222 12.62 1.93 5.40
CA ILE A 222 13.46 2.72 4.48
C ILE A 222 14.22 1.75 3.59
N ILE A 223 13.97 1.86 2.27
CA ILE A 223 14.62 1.03 1.25
C ILE A 223 15.59 1.89 0.45
N ASP A 224 16.82 1.43 0.31
CA ASP A 224 17.81 2.04 -0.57
C ASP A 224 18.65 0.96 -1.26
N HIS A 225 18.88 1.10 -2.57
CA HIS A 225 19.59 0.11 -3.40
C HIS A 225 19.14 -1.34 -3.17
N GLY A 226 17.82 -1.56 -3.08
CA GLY A 226 17.23 -2.88 -2.88
C GLY A 226 17.31 -3.42 -1.46
N LYS A 227 17.88 -2.71 -0.50
CA LYS A 227 18.07 -3.14 0.89
C LYS A 227 17.18 -2.39 1.85
N LEU A 228 16.70 -3.10 2.87
CA LEU A 228 16.02 -2.48 4.01
C LEU A 228 17.10 -1.89 4.95
N ILE A 229 17.11 -0.55 5.07
CA ILE A 229 18.12 0.19 5.84
C ILE A 229 17.65 0.44 7.27
N ALA A 230 16.35 0.74 7.44
CA ALA A 230 15.75 0.98 8.74
C ALA A 230 14.28 0.57 8.73
N LEU A 231 13.76 0.19 9.89
CA LEU A 231 12.38 -0.25 10.08
C LEU A 231 11.93 0.10 11.48
N ASP A 232 11.05 1.10 11.59
CA ASP A 232 10.42 1.47 12.87
C ASP A 232 9.28 2.47 12.63
N SER A 233 8.63 2.95 13.70
CA SER A 233 7.71 4.09 13.60
C SER A 233 8.46 5.36 13.20
N PRO A 234 7.82 6.31 12.47
CA PRO A 234 8.44 7.59 12.14
C PRO A 234 9.05 8.29 13.35
N ASN A 235 8.34 8.33 14.47
CA ASN A 235 8.78 8.98 15.69
C ASN A 235 10.03 8.33 16.31
N GLU A 236 10.09 6.99 16.32
CA GLU A 236 11.25 6.25 16.84
C GLU A 236 12.47 6.42 15.93
N LEU A 237 12.28 6.39 14.60
CA LEU A 237 13.37 6.68 13.66
C LEU A 237 13.95 8.09 13.85
N ILE A 238 13.08 9.09 14.02
CA ILE A 238 13.50 10.48 14.26
C ILE A 238 14.25 10.60 15.59
N SER A 239 13.68 10.07 16.67
CA SER A 239 14.28 10.16 18.02
C SER A 239 15.60 9.40 18.15
N ASN A 240 15.66 8.16 17.64
CA ASN A 240 16.86 7.32 17.69
C ASN A 240 18.02 7.89 16.89
N ASN A 241 17.72 8.70 15.87
CA ASN A 241 18.73 9.38 15.08
C ASN A 241 19.06 10.79 15.57
N ASN A 242 18.35 11.33 16.58
CA ASN A 242 18.51 12.70 17.09
C ASN A 242 18.38 13.76 15.97
N VAL A 243 17.34 13.66 15.16
CA VAL A 243 17.05 14.55 14.02
C VAL A 243 15.62 15.09 14.13
N LYS A 244 15.21 15.98 13.21
CA LYS A 244 13.93 16.71 13.30
C LYS A 244 12.78 16.03 12.56
N ASN A 245 13.08 15.30 11.50
CA ASN A 245 12.10 14.68 10.59
C ASN A 245 12.69 13.48 9.86
N LEU A 246 11.86 12.73 9.13
CA LEU A 246 12.30 11.57 8.34
C LEU A 246 13.26 11.95 7.20
N GLU A 247 13.24 13.18 6.68
CA GLU A 247 14.21 13.61 5.67
C GLU A 247 15.63 13.58 6.24
N GLU A 248 15.82 14.13 7.44
CA GLU A 248 17.11 14.10 8.11
C GLU A 248 17.54 12.66 8.48
N VAL A 249 16.58 11.78 8.85
CA VAL A 249 16.85 10.34 9.05
C VAL A 249 17.41 9.73 7.77
N PHE A 250 16.70 9.94 6.65
CA PHE A 250 17.11 9.38 5.36
C PHE A 250 18.49 9.86 4.95
N ILE A 251 18.76 11.17 5.04
CA ILE A 251 20.08 11.76 4.73
C ILE A 251 21.16 11.15 5.59
N LYS A 252 20.90 11.01 6.91
CA LYS A 252 21.87 10.47 7.86
C LYS A 252 22.23 9.02 7.56
N LEU A 253 21.25 8.19 7.17
CA LEU A 253 21.43 6.77 6.89
C LEU A 253 22.03 6.49 5.51
N THR A 254 21.75 7.34 4.50
CA THR A 254 22.13 7.10 3.10
C THR A 254 23.21 8.04 2.59
N GLY A 255 23.50 9.14 3.29
CA GLY A 255 24.44 10.19 2.88
C GLY A 255 23.93 11.10 1.76
N ARG A 256 22.64 11.00 1.37
CA ARG A 256 22.06 11.77 0.25
C ARG A 256 20.59 12.12 0.49
N ARG A 257 20.11 13.16 -0.19
CA ARG A 257 18.67 13.51 -0.19
C ARG A 257 17.89 12.62 -1.16
N ILE A 258 16.63 12.38 -0.85
CA ILE A 258 15.68 11.86 -1.85
C ILE A 258 15.50 12.96 -2.90
N ARG A 259 15.86 12.69 -4.16
CA ARG A 259 15.63 13.64 -5.24
C ARG A 259 14.16 13.56 -5.64
N GLU A 260 13.47 14.70 -5.57
CA GLU A 260 12.20 14.88 -6.28
C GLU A 260 12.58 15.03 -7.77
N GLU A 261 12.08 14.14 -8.62
CA GLU A 261 12.12 14.36 -10.07
C GLU A 261 11.07 15.42 -10.40
N VAL A 262 11.52 16.54 -10.95
CA VAL A 262 10.72 17.67 -11.42
C VAL A 262 10.04 17.31 -12.73
#